data_179a386dddb43f87b4940cd2fdb16c26
#
_entry.id   179a386dddb43f87b4940cd2fdb16c26
#
_cell.length_a   1.000
_cell.length_b   1.000
_cell.length_c   1.000
_cell.angle_alpha   90.00
_cell.angle_beta   90.00
_cell.angle_gamma   90.00
#
_symmetry.space_group_name_H-M   'P 1'
#
loop_
_entity.id
_entity.type
_entity.pdbx_description
1 polymer ?
#
loop_
_entity_poly.entity_id
_entity_poly.type
_entity_poly.pdbx_seq_one_letter_code
_entity_poly.pdbx_strand_id
1 'polypeptide(L)'
;MTIRPAQVGDYSEIYSLVQTAFATAKVSDGTEQDFVLELRRRDTYRPELELVAEENGQLIGHILLTILPVQGAPQGLRGLMVAPLCVRLEDRNRGLGGQLLHEGGRRAAELGYNALFLVGDPDYYGRYGFQNAVSLGFQNASGVPDQFLLARGLTPDALRDAGGALALH
;
A
#
# COMPACT_ATOMS: atom_id res chain seq x y z
N MET A 1 -18.20 -7.82 -8.51
CA MET A 1 -16.93 -7.11 -8.37
C MET A 1 -15.78 -8.05 -8.60
N THR A 2 -14.76 -7.61 -9.33
CA THR A 2 -13.56 -8.39 -9.64
C THR A 2 -12.33 -7.60 -9.25
N ILE A 3 -11.37 -8.25 -8.55
CA ILE A 3 -10.04 -7.68 -8.30
C ILE A 3 -9.08 -8.35 -9.26
N ARG A 4 -8.36 -7.55 -10.04
CA ARG A 4 -7.45 -8.02 -11.09
C ARG A 4 -6.23 -7.10 -11.21
N PRO A 5 -5.14 -7.58 -11.83
CA PRO A 5 -4.02 -6.69 -12.14
C PRO A 5 -4.45 -5.55 -13.05
N ALA A 6 -3.89 -4.37 -12.81
CA ALA A 6 -4.09 -3.21 -13.67
C ALA A 6 -3.45 -3.45 -15.04
N GLN A 7 -4.09 -2.92 -16.08
CA GLN A 7 -3.60 -2.95 -17.45
C GLN A 7 -3.31 -1.52 -17.91
N VAL A 8 -2.54 -1.36 -18.97
CA VAL A 8 -2.19 -0.03 -19.51
C VAL A 8 -3.45 0.78 -19.82
N GLY A 9 -4.51 0.12 -20.34
CA GLY A 9 -5.78 0.77 -20.64
C GLY A 9 -6.52 1.32 -19.42
N ASP A 10 -6.16 0.88 -18.20
CA ASP A 10 -6.77 1.36 -16.97
C ASP A 10 -6.10 2.64 -16.42
N TYR A 11 -4.92 2.99 -16.89
CA TYR A 11 -4.07 4.00 -16.24
C TYR A 11 -4.72 5.38 -16.14
N SER A 12 -5.44 5.79 -17.18
CA SER A 12 -6.14 7.07 -17.17
C SER A 12 -7.25 7.10 -16.12
N GLU A 13 -8.02 6.04 -16.03
CA GLU A 13 -9.10 5.92 -15.03
C GLU A 13 -8.53 5.81 -13.62
N ILE A 14 -7.41 5.08 -13.44
CA ILE A 14 -6.70 5.01 -12.16
C ILE A 14 -6.26 6.40 -11.70
N TYR A 15 -5.70 7.21 -12.61
CA TYR A 15 -5.26 8.56 -12.26
C TYR A 15 -6.42 9.38 -11.68
N SER A 16 -7.56 9.39 -12.35
CA SER A 16 -8.73 10.12 -11.89
C SER A 16 -9.30 9.56 -10.58
N LEU A 17 -9.32 8.23 -10.45
CA LEU A 17 -9.79 7.56 -9.24
C LEU A 17 -8.95 7.95 -8.02
N VAL A 18 -7.62 7.87 -8.15
CA VAL A 18 -6.69 8.21 -7.06
C VAL A 18 -6.82 9.68 -6.69
N GLN A 19 -6.82 10.58 -7.69
CA GLN A 19 -6.94 12.02 -7.46
C GLN A 19 -8.22 12.35 -6.69
N THR A 20 -9.35 11.81 -7.10
CA THR A 20 -10.64 12.07 -6.47
C THR A 20 -10.70 11.47 -5.05
N ALA A 21 -10.20 10.24 -4.89
CA ALA A 21 -10.25 9.56 -3.60
C ALA A 21 -9.42 10.28 -2.53
N PHE A 22 -8.27 10.83 -2.90
CA PHE A 22 -7.39 11.51 -1.93
C PHE A 22 -7.70 12.98 -1.73
N ALA A 23 -8.62 13.55 -2.50
CA ALA A 23 -9.01 14.96 -2.34
C ALA A 23 -9.57 15.26 -0.94
N THR A 24 -10.14 14.26 -0.25
CA THR A 24 -10.73 14.40 1.09
C THR A 24 -10.06 13.50 2.13
N ALA A 25 -8.91 12.92 1.83
CA ALA A 25 -8.21 12.03 2.76
C ALA A 25 -7.57 12.81 3.91
N LYS A 26 -7.55 12.21 5.12
CA LYS A 26 -6.96 12.82 6.31
C LYS A 26 -5.45 12.94 6.21
N VAL A 27 -4.80 11.96 5.57
CA VAL A 27 -3.36 11.91 5.38
C VAL A 27 -3.10 11.93 3.88
N SER A 28 -2.79 13.11 3.34
CA SER A 28 -2.61 13.31 1.91
C SER A 28 -1.84 14.60 1.65
N ASP A 29 -0.97 14.58 0.65
CA ASP A 29 -0.27 15.77 0.15
C ASP A 29 -0.87 16.29 -1.18
N GLY A 30 -1.89 15.60 -1.70
CA GLY A 30 -2.55 15.97 -2.96
C GLY A 30 -1.85 15.50 -4.21
N THR A 31 -0.75 14.73 -4.10
CA THR A 31 0.06 14.30 -5.25
C THR A 31 0.06 12.79 -5.45
N GLU A 32 -0.81 12.05 -4.76
CA GLU A 32 -0.85 10.58 -4.81
C GLU A 32 -1.00 10.05 -6.23
N GLN A 33 -1.82 10.69 -7.07
CA GLN A 33 -2.01 10.27 -8.47
C GLN A 33 -0.74 10.41 -9.31
N ASP A 34 0.06 11.44 -9.05
CA ASP A 34 1.33 11.66 -9.75
C ASP A 34 2.41 10.71 -9.22
N PHE A 35 2.35 10.38 -7.94
CA PHE A 35 3.25 9.41 -7.34
C PHE A 35 3.08 8.01 -7.96
N VAL A 36 1.87 7.63 -8.32
CA VAL A 36 1.63 6.38 -9.05
C VAL A 36 2.39 6.35 -10.37
N LEU A 37 2.37 7.46 -11.12
CA LEU A 37 3.12 7.56 -12.38
C LEU A 37 4.62 7.39 -12.15
N GLU A 38 5.14 8.02 -11.11
CA GLU A 38 6.55 7.92 -10.73
C GLU A 38 6.92 6.49 -10.33
N LEU A 39 6.10 5.85 -9.49
CA LEU A 39 6.35 4.50 -9.01
C LEU A 39 6.42 3.49 -10.16
N ARG A 40 5.57 3.64 -11.17
CA ARG A 40 5.58 2.72 -12.33
C ARG A 40 6.89 2.79 -13.12
N ARG A 41 7.67 3.87 -13.00
CA ARG A 41 8.95 4.05 -13.68
C ARG A 41 10.14 3.52 -12.89
N ARG A 42 9.94 3.14 -11.63
CA ARG A 42 11.02 2.67 -10.76
C ARG A 42 11.31 1.19 -10.98
N ASP A 43 12.53 0.78 -10.69
CA ASP A 43 12.94 -0.63 -10.71
C ASP A 43 12.19 -1.46 -9.66
N THR A 44 11.60 -0.80 -8.68
CA THR A 44 10.84 -1.43 -7.60
C THR A 44 9.40 -1.75 -7.98
N TYR A 45 8.96 -1.36 -9.18
CA TYR A 45 7.61 -1.64 -9.67
C TYR A 45 7.47 -3.08 -10.15
N ARG A 46 6.36 -3.72 -9.78
CA ARG A 46 5.98 -5.06 -10.26
C ARG A 46 4.54 -5.01 -10.75
N PRO A 47 4.28 -5.20 -12.06
CA PRO A 47 2.93 -5.10 -12.62
C PRO A 47 1.91 -6.00 -11.96
N GLU A 48 2.32 -7.20 -11.53
CA GLU A 48 1.46 -8.16 -10.85
C GLU A 48 1.01 -7.71 -9.45
N LEU A 49 1.60 -6.64 -8.92
CA LEU A 49 1.28 -6.08 -7.61
C LEU A 49 0.58 -4.72 -7.70
N GLU A 50 0.13 -4.33 -8.87
CA GLU A 50 -0.80 -3.21 -9.04
C GLU A 50 -2.17 -3.79 -9.39
N LEU A 51 -3.16 -3.62 -8.48
CA LEU A 51 -4.47 -4.22 -8.61
C LEU A 51 -5.56 -3.17 -8.66
N VAL A 52 -6.60 -3.48 -9.42
CA VAL A 52 -7.83 -2.68 -9.46
C VAL A 52 -9.02 -3.53 -9.05
N ALA A 53 -10.01 -2.89 -8.44
CA ALA A 53 -11.32 -3.47 -8.22
C ALA A 53 -12.27 -2.89 -9.28
N GLU A 54 -12.92 -3.77 -10.03
CA GLU A 54 -13.82 -3.39 -11.13
C GLU A 54 -15.22 -3.91 -10.84
N GLU A 55 -16.20 -3.06 -11.07
CA GLU A 55 -17.62 -3.41 -10.95
C GLU A 55 -18.40 -2.69 -12.04
N ASN A 56 -19.21 -3.44 -12.78
CA ASN A 56 -20.04 -2.89 -13.88
C ASN A 56 -19.22 -2.07 -14.89
N GLY A 57 -18.03 -2.54 -15.23
CA GLY A 57 -17.15 -1.89 -16.19
C GLY A 57 -16.45 -0.63 -15.70
N GLN A 58 -16.54 -0.32 -14.40
CA GLN A 58 -15.90 0.86 -13.80
C GLN A 58 -14.91 0.46 -12.72
N LEU A 59 -13.81 1.20 -12.61
CA LEU A 59 -12.86 1.01 -11.53
C LEU A 59 -13.38 1.68 -10.26
N ILE A 60 -13.48 0.90 -9.18
CA ILE A 60 -13.99 1.37 -7.90
C ILE A 60 -12.93 1.34 -6.80
N GLY A 61 -11.78 0.76 -7.07
CA GLY A 61 -10.67 0.72 -6.12
C GLY A 61 -9.35 0.42 -6.79
N HIS A 62 -8.26 0.75 -6.10
CA HIS A 62 -6.90 0.58 -6.61
C HIS A 62 -5.93 0.39 -5.44
N ILE A 63 -4.99 -0.53 -5.61
CA ILE A 63 -3.87 -0.69 -4.70
C ILE A 63 -2.60 -0.90 -5.51
N LEU A 64 -1.51 -0.27 -5.08
CA LEU A 64 -0.18 -0.47 -5.66
C LEU A 64 0.79 -0.85 -4.56
N LEU A 65 1.45 -1.99 -4.73
CA LEU A 65 2.51 -2.46 -3.85
C LEU A 65 3.82 -2.42 -4.63
N THR A 66 4.83 -1.73 -4.08
CA THR A 66 6.16 -1.65 -4.70
C THR A 66 7.22 -2.16 -3.73
N ILE A 67 8.32 -2.70 -4.27
CA ILE A 67 9.41 -3.21 -3.44
C ILE A 67 9.99 -2.06 -2.62
N LEU A 68 10.11 -2.29 -1.30
CA LEU A 68 10.69 -1.33 -0.37
C LEU A 68 11.98 -1.91 0.21
N PRO A 69 13.15 -1.44 -0.26
CA PRO A 69 14.41 -1.78 0.42
C PRO A 69 14.42 -1.15 1.81
N VAL A 70 14.74 -1.94 2.83
CA VAL A 70 14.82 -1.48 4.21
C VAL A 70 16.27 -1.58 4.66
N GLN A 71 16.96 -0.43 4.73
CA GLN A 71 18.36 -0.39 5.08
C GLN A 71 18.56 -0.77 6.55
N GLY A 72 19.47 -1.71 6.80
CA GLY A 72 19.73 -2.19 8.15
C GLY A 72 18.69 -3.18 8.67
N ALA A 73 17.83 -3.69 7.81
CA ALA A 73 16.81 -4.65 8.20
C ALA A 73 17.40 -6.02 8.59
N PRO A 74 16.68 -6.79 9.42
CA PRO A 74 17.05 -8.17 9.67
C PRO A 74 17.10 -8.97 8.38
N GLN A 75 17.98 -9.97 8.35
CA GLN A 75 18.06 -10.89 7.23
C GLN A 75 16.71 -11.60 7.03
N GLY A 76 16.26 -11.66 5.79
CA GLY A 76 15.01 -12.31 5.44
C GLY A 76 13.79 -11.38 5.36
N LEU A 77 13.94 -10.11 5.75
CA LEU A 77 12.84 -9.15 5.56
C LEU A 77 12.75 -8.79 4.07
N ARG A 78 11.58 -9.02 3.48
CA ARG A 78 11.26 -8.68 2.10
C ARG A 78 9.99 -7.82 2.10
N GLY A 79 10.19 -6.51 2.14
CA GLY A 79 9.13 -5.54 2.35
C GLY A 79 8.59 -4.93 1.07
N LEU A 80 7.33 -4.54 1.13
CA LEU A 80 6.65 -3.77 0.09
C LEU A 80 6.06 -2.51 0.73
N MET A 81 6.06 -1.43 -0.04
CA MET A 81 5.32 -0.22 0.31
C MET A 81 3.93 -0.29 -0.31
N VAL A 82 2.90 -0.02 0.48
CA VAL A 82 1.53 0.18 -0.01
C VAL A 82 1.35 1.68 -0.27
N ALA A 83 1.26 2.07 -1.55
CA ALA A 83 1.03 3.46 -1.92
C ALA A 83 0.63 3.55 -3.40
N PRO A 84 -0.60 3.95 -3.70
CA PRO A 84 -1.70 4.22 -2.77
C PRO A 84 -2.59 2.99 -2.54
N LEU A 85 -3.51 3.14 -1.60
CA LEU A 85 -4.73 2.33 -1.52
C LEU A 85 -5.89 3.31 -1.54
N CYS A 86 -6.83 3.13 -2.47
CA CYS A 86 -8.01 3.98 -2.51
C CYS A 86 -9.25 3.24 -2.98
N VAL A 87 -10.41 3.76 -2.57
CA VAL A 87 -11.73 3.29 -2.97
C VAL A 87 -12.53 4.51 -3.40
N ARG A 88 -13.28 4.37 -4.50
CA ARG A 88 -14.17 5.41 -5.00
C ARG A 88 -15.12 5.87 -3.89
N LEU A 89 -15.37 7.18 -3.78
CA LEU A 89 -16.16 7.76 -2.68
C LEU A 89 -17.52 7.06 -2.50
N GLU A 90 -18.20 6.79 -3.60
CA GLU A 90 -19.53 6.18 -3.59
C GLU A 90 -19.51 4.72 -3.14
N ASP A 91 -18.34 4.08 -3.14
CA ASP A 91 -18.20 2.66 -2.81
C ASP A 91 -17.53 2.43 -1.46
N ARG A 92 -17.32 3.48 -0.68
CA ARG A 92 -16.77 3.38 0.67
C ARG A 92 -17.76 2.71 1.62
N ASN A 93 -17.22 2.22 2.75
CA ASN A 93 -17.98 1.51 3.78
C ASN A 93 -18.57 0.18 3.31
N ARG A 94 -17.99 -0.42 2.27
CA ARG A 94 -18.33 -1.76 1.76
C ARG A 94 -17.22 -2.78 2.01
N GLY A 95 -16.16 -2.40 2.72
CA GLY A 95 -15.03 -3.27 2.99
C GLY A 95 -14.07 -3.48 1.81
N LEU A 96 -14.17 -2.68 0.76
CA LEU A 96 -13.37 -2.86 -0.46
C LEU A 96 -11.88 -2.62 -0.24
N GLY A 97 -11.53 -1.63 0.59
CA GLY A 97 -10.13 -1.37 0.95
C GLY A 97 -9.49 -2.58 1.62
N GLY A 98 -10.22 -3.21 2.54
CA GLY A 98 -9.77 -4.44 3.19
C GLY A 98 -9.61 -5.60 2.22
N GLN A 99 -10.52 -5.73 1.25
CA GLN A 99 -10.42 -6.76 0.21
C GLN A 99 -9.19 -6.55 -0.68
N LEU A 100 -8.90 -5.30 -1.07
CA LEU A 100 -7.71 -4.97 -1.84
C LEU A 100 -6.43 -5.25 -1.05
N LEU A 101 -6.40 -4.88 0.24
CA LEU A 101 -5.27 -5.20 1.12
C LEU A 101 -5.06 -6.70 1.25
N HIS A 102 -6.14 -7.44 1.44
CA HIS A 102 -6.07 -8.89 1.56
C HIS A 102 -5.54 -9.55 0.28
N GLU A 103 -6.10 -9.19 -0.86
CA GLU A 103 -5.69 -9.78 -2.14
C GLU A 103 -4.27 -9.36 -2.52
N GLY A 104 -3.91 -8.09 -2.30
CA GLY A 104 -2.54 -7.62 -2.52
C GLY A 104 -1.54 -8.35 -1.63
N GLY A 105 -1.86 -8.51 -0.35
CA GLY A 105 -1.02 -9.24 0.60
C GLY A 105 -0.87 -10.71 0.23
N ARG A 106 -1.95 -11.35 -0.22
CA ARG A 106 -1.93 -12.75 -0.65
C ARG A 106 -0.99 -12.94 -1.86
N ARG A 107 -1.12 -12.09 -2.86
CA ARG A 107 -0.26 -12.13 -4.06
C ARG A 107 1.20 -11.83 -3.71
N ALA A 108 1.41 -10.86 -2.83
CA ALA A 108 2.76 -10.53 -2.35
C ALA A 108 3.42 -11.72 -1.65
N ALA A 109 2.69 -12.40 -0.78
CA ALA A 109 3.19 -13.58 -0.06
C ALA A 109 3.55 -14.71 -1.03
N GLU A 110 2.74 -14.94 -2.06
CA GLU A 110 3.04 -15.92 -3.11
C GLU A 110 4.35 -15.61 -3.85
N LEU A 111 4.68 -14.33 -3.99
CA LEU A 111 5.93 -13.89 -4.63
C LEU A 111 7.11 -13.86 -3.64
N GLY A 112 6.89 -14.23 -2.38
CA GLY A 112 7.94 -14.34 -1.38
C GLY A 112 8.16 -13.08 -0.54
N TYR A 113 7.32 -12.06 -0.64
CA TYR A 113 7.36 -10.89 0.24
C TYR A 113 6.69 -11.22 1.57
N ASN A 114 7.18 -10.63 2.66
CA ASN A 114 6.68 -10.97 4.00
C ASN A 114 6.27 -9.79 4.87
N ALA A 115 6.39 -8.57 4.38
CA ALA A 115 6.00 -7.38 5.16
C ALA A 115 5.45 -6.28 4.26
N LEU A 116 4.43 -5.58 4.76
CA LEU A 116 3.84 -4.41 4.12
C LEU A 116 4.06 -3.19 5.02
N PHE A 117 4.41 -2.07 4.40
CA PHE A 117 4.61 -0.79 5.09
C PHE A 117 3.81 0.29 4.39
N LEU A 118 3.26 1.23 5.16
CA LEU A 118 2.52 2.35 4.59
C LEU A 118 2.53 3.56 5.52
N VAL A 119 2.18 4.71 4.95
CA VAL A 119 1.86 5.93 5.69
C VAL A 119 0.35 6.13 5.59
N GLY A 120 -0.35 6.13 6.73
CA GLY A 120 -1.79 6.25 6.72
C GLY A 120 -2.41 6.35 8.10
N ASP A 121 -3.74 6.35 8.12
CA ASP A 121 -4.53 6.49 9.35
C ASP A 121 -4.49 5.19 10.17
N PRO A 122 -3.93 5.21 11.38
CA PRO A 122 -3.86 4.00 12.20
C PRO A 122 -5.24 3.47 12.62
N ASP A 123 -6.25 4.34 12.71
CA ASP A 123 -7.61 3.88 13.03
C ASP A 123 -8.20 3.04 11.92
N TYR A 124 -7.90 3.38 10.68
CA TYR A 124 -8.35 2.59 9.54
C TYR A 124 -7.54 1.31 9.38
N TYR A 125 -6.22 1.44 9.29
CA TYR A 125 -5.34 0.30 8.97
C TYR A 125 -5.16 -0.66 10.13
N GLY A 126 -5.37 -0.22 11.36
CA GLY A 126 -5.33 -1.08 12.54
C GLY A 126 -6.35 -2.22 12.46
N ARG A 127 -7.48 -2.02 11.79
CA ARG A 127 -8.49 -3.06 11.57
C ARG A 127 -7.98 -4.22 10.71
N TYR A 128 -6.93 -3.96 9.92
CA TYR A 128 -6.37 -4.93 8.97
C TYR A 128 -5.00 -5.45 9.39
N GLY A 129 -4.69 -5.34 10.70
CA GLY A 129 -3.48 -5.92 11.27
C GLY A 129 -2.23 -5.06 11.17
N PHE A 130 -2.34 -3.81 10.75
CA PHE A 130 -1.22 -2.88 10.75
C PHE A 130 -0.96 -2.35 12.16
N GLN A 131 0.30 -2.25 12.52
CA GLN A 131 0.79 -1.75 13.80
C GLN A 131 1.74 -0.59 13.57
N ASN A 132 1.98 0.21 14.60
CA ASN A 132 2.95 1.31 14.50
C ASN A 132 4.36 0.76 14.27
N ALA A 133 4.99 1.18 13.19
CA ALA A 133 6.29 0.66 12.78
C ALA A 133 7.41 1.07 13.76
N VAL A 134 7.37 2.30 14.27
CA VAL A 134 8.38 2.78 15.22
C VAL A 134 8.30 1.99 16.52
N SER A 135 7.09 1.70 17.00
CA SER A 135 6.89 0.89 18.20
C SER A 135 7.40 -0.55 18.04
N LEU A 136 7.48 -1.04 16.81
CA LEU A 136 8.04 -2.37 16.51
C LEU A 136 9.56 -2.38 16.43
N GLY A 137 10.22 -1.20 16.36
CA GLY A 137 11.67 -1.10 16.29
C GLY A 137 12.22 -0.54 14.99
N PHE A 138 11.37 -0.20 14.01
CA PHE A 138 11.84 0.46 12.78
C PHE A 138 12.15 1.93 13.02
N GLN A 139 13.07 2.47 12.22
CA GLN A 139 13.40 3.88 12.22
C GLN A 139 12.59 4.61 11.15
N ASN A 140 12.02 5.75 11.51
CA ASN A 140 11.25 6.57 10.58
C ASN A 140 12.18 7.49 9.79
N ALA A 141 12.46 7.13 8.53
CA ALA A 141 13.20 7.96 7.59
C ALA A 141 12.27 8.52 6.49
N SER A 142 10.95 8.55 6.75
CA SER A 142 9.95 8.91 5.75
C SER A 142 9.54 10.38 5.79
N GLY A 143 9.96 11.13 6.82
CA GLY A 143 9.61 12.55 6.94
C GLY A 143 8.18 12.82 7.36
N VAL A 144 7.48 11.80 7.90
CA VAL A 144 6.10 11.91 8.38
C VAL A 144 6.07 11.70 9.89
N PRO A 145 5.01 12.13 10.60
CA PRO A 145 4.87 11.80 12.02
C PRO A 145 4.88 10.29 12.25
N ASP A 146 5.55 9.85 13.32
CA ASP A 146 5.71 8.43 13.65
C ASP A 146 4.37 7.68 13.73
N GLN A 147 3.32 8.36 14.19
CA GLN A 147 2.00 7.75 14.37
C GLN A 147 1.38 7.24 13.06
N PHE A 148 1.80 7.77 11.92
CA PHE A 148 1.26 7.39 10.61
C PHE A 148 2.10 6.34 9.89
N LEU A 149 3.25 5.95 10.42
CA LEU A 149 4.12 4.96 9.80
C LEU A 149 3.74 3.57 10.34
N LEU A 150 3.18 2.74 9.46
CA LEU A 150 2.54 1.49 9.85
C LEU A 150 3.18 0.30 9.15
N ALA A 151 3.14 -0.85 9.81
CA ALA A 151 3.71 -2.10 9.31
C ALA A 151 2.79 -3.28 9.61
N ARG A 152 2.77 -4.25 8.68
CA ARG A 152 2.05 -5.51 8.85
C ARG A 152 2.90 -6.66 8.32
N GLY A 153 3.03 -7.74 9.11
CA GLY A 153 3.64 -8.98 8.66
C GLY A 153 2.66 -9.81 7.81
N LEU A 154 3.16 -10.41 6.74
CA LEU A 154 2.39 -11.33 5.90
C LEU A 154 2.56 -12.77 6.36
N THR A 155 3.56 -13.04 7.20
CA THR A 155 3.79 -14.32 7.86
C THR A 155 3.88 -14.09 9.37
N PRO A 156 3.64 -15.11 10.22
CA PRO A 156 3.53 -14.90 11.68
C PRO A 156 4.74 -14.22 12.33
N ASP A 157 5.96 -14.49 11.86
CA ASP A 157 7.19 -14.00 12.48
C ASP A 157 7.92 -12.95 11.65
N ALA A 158 7.27 -12.40 10.62
CA ALA A 158 7.91 -11.50 9.66
C ALA A 158 8.49 -10.24 10.30
N LEU A 159 7.83 -9.71 11.33
CA LEU A 159 8.24 -8.48 12.02
C LEU A 159 8.96 -8.76 13.34
N ARG A 160 9.31 -10.01 13.63
CA ARG A 160 10.14 -10.36 14.78
C ARG A 160 11.53 -9.74 14.58
N ASP A 161 12.10 -9.20 15.65
CA ASP A 161 13.40 -8.51 15.62
C ASP A 161 13.40 -7.35 14.60
N ALA A 162 12.28 -6.67 14.49
CA ALA A 162 12.11 -5.57 13.56
C ALA A 162 13.17 -4.50 13.73
N GLY A 163 13.63 -3.95 12.63
CA GLY A 163 14.65 -2.91 12.62
C GLY A 163 14.96 -2.48 11.21
N GLY A 164 15.71 -1.37 11.13
CA GLY A 164 16.07 -0.77 9.87
C GLY A 164 15.27 0.49 9.57
N ALA A 165 15.70 1.22 8.56
CA ALA A 165 15.15 2.53 8.21
C ALA A 165 14.08 2.42 7.12
N LEU A 166 12.91 2.98 7.40
CA LEU A 166 11.78 3.03 6.47
C LEU A 166 11.72 4.41 5.81
N ALA A 167 12.00 4.45 4.52
CA ALA A 167 11.91 5.66 3.71
C ALA A 167 10.82 5.44 2.64
N LEU A 168 9.59 5.81 2.98
CA LEU A 168 8.42 5.63 2.13
C LEU A 168 8.15 6.91 1.32
N HIS A 169 8.88 7.05 0.23
CA HIS A 169 8.70 8.21 -0.68
C HIS A 169 9.25 7.96 -2.07
#